data_2d1b04da9759ee28a1e30780fa8efd52
#
_entry.id   2d1b04da9759ee28a1e30780fa8efd52
#
_cell.length_a   1.000
_cell.length_b   1.000
_cell.length_c   1.000
_cell.angle_alpha   90.00
_cell.angle_beta   90.00
_cell.angle_gamma   90.00
#
_symmetry.space_group_name_H-M   'P 1'
#
loop_
_entity.id
_entity.type
_entity.pdbx_description
1 polymer ?
#
loop_
_entity_poly.entity_id
_entity_poly.type
_entity_poly.pdbx_seq_one_letter_code
_entity_poly.pdbx_strand_id
1 'polypeptide(L)'
;GDLVLRRVVARPERVAIGTNCDPVMLEVFNNLFMSIAEQMGYTLQNTALSVNVKERLDFSCAIFDAGGSLIANAPHMPVHLGSMGESVRAVLRDNEGKIGPGDSYVLNNPYNGGTHLPDITVVTPVFEADEILFFVACRGHHPDVGGKTPGSAPPDSAHIEEEGVLIENFKLVDAGTYREAEMVEVLQDALYPARNAEQNIADLRAQLAAN
;
A
#
# COMPACT_ATOMS: atom_id res chain seq x y z
N GLY A 1 -30.41 -20.99 5.36
CA GLY A 1 -30.92 -19.86 6.14
C GLY A 1 -29.77 -18.96 6.49
N ASP A 2 -29.94 -17.66 6.30
CA ASP A 2 -28.89 -16.67 6.53
C ASP A 2 -28.67 -16.47 8.04
N LEU A 3 -27.41 -16.38 8.49
CA LEU A 3 -27.07 -16.08 9.87
C LEU A 3 -27.11 -14.56 10.06
N VAL A 4 -28.07 -14.06 10.82
CA VAL A 4 -28.16 -12.63 11.16
C VAL A 4 -27.53 -12.40 12.53
N LEU A 5 -26.38 -11.72 12.56
CA LEU A 5 -25.73 -11.30 13.80
C LEU A 5 -26.31 -9.94 14.25
N ARG A 6 -26.97 -9.91 15.41
CA ARG A 6 -27.48 -8.69 16.04
C ARG A 6 -26.65 -8.34 17.26
N ARG A 7 -26.09 -7.13 17.30
CA ARG A 7 -25.43 -6.66 18.50
C ARG A 7 -26.44 -6.41 19.61
N VAL A 8 -26.28 -7.11 20.73
CA VAL A 8 -27.18 -7.01 21.89
C VAL A 8 -26.67 -6.04 22.94
N VAL A 9 -25.33 -5.79 22.96
CA VAL A 9 -24.69 -4.88 23.91
C VAL A 9 -24.17 -3.65 23.16
N ALA A 10 -24.50 -2.44 23.67
CA ALA A 10 -23.95 -1.20 23.13
C ALA A 10 -22.40 -1.21 23.19
N ARG A 11 -21.75 -0.55 22.22
CA ARG A 11 -20.30 -0.30 22.36
C ARG A 11 -20.06 0.50 23.62
N PRO A 12 -19.08 0.14 24.46
CA PRO A 12 -18.68 1.02 25.55
C PRO A 12 -18.26 2.38 24.94
N GLU A 13 -18.77 3.47 25.54
CA GLU A 13 -18.30 4.81 25.19
C GLU A 13 -16.79 4.89 25.49
N ARG A 14 -16.01 5.26 24.47
CA ARG A 14 -14.58 5.50 24.66
C ARG A 14 -14.43 6.83 25.38
N VAL A 15 -14.04 6.78 26.64
CA VAL A 15 -13.58 7.98 27.35
C VAL A 15 -12.21 8.34 26.81
N ALA A 16 -12.05 9.57 26.32
CA ALA A 16 -10.73 10.05 25.88
C ALA A 16 -9.75 9.94 27.04
N ILE A 17 -8.70 9.13 26.87
CA ILE A 17 -7.60 9.03 27.82
C ILE A 17 -6.85 10.35 27.77
N GLY A 18 -6.61 10.97 28.92
CA GLY A 18 -5.97 12.29 29.00
C GLY A 18 -4.61 12.31 28.30
N THR A 19 -4.13 13.51 27.96
CA THR A 19 -2.89 13.78 27.21
C THR A 19 -1.58 13.41 27.95
N ASN A 20 -1.65 12.84 29.15
CA ASN A 20 -0.48 12.35 29.85
C ASN A 20 -0.05 11.02 29.22
N CYS A 21 1.18 10.98 28.71
CA CYS A 21 1.78 9.76 28.15
C CYS A 21 1.90 8.69 29.24
N ASP A 22 0.99 7.70 29.20
CA ASP A 22 1.07 6.51 30.05
C ASP A 22 1.95 5.49 29.35
N PRO A 23 3.12 5.10 29.92
CA PRO A 23 4.03 4.14 29.32
C PRO A 23 3.38 2.78 29.04
N VAL A 24 2.44 2.34 29.87
CA VAL A 24 1.73 1.06 29.69
C VAL A 24 0.81 1.15 28.47
N MET A 25 0.06 2.23 28.34
CA MET A 25 -0.81 2.45 27.19
C MET A 25 -0.02 2.63 25.90
N LEU A 26 1.14 3.28 25.96
CA LEU A 26 2.03 3.42 24.81
C LEU A 26 2.50 2.04 24.30
N GLU A 27 2.91 1.16 25.23
CA GLU A 27 3.31 -0.23 24.91
C GLU A 27 2.14 -1.03 24.32
N VAL A 28 0.93 -0.90 24.89
CA VAL A 28 -0.27 -1.58 24.39
C VAL A 28 -0.59 -1.15 22.96
N PHE A 29 -0.57 0.16 22.69
CA PHE A 29 -0.84 0.68 21.34
C PHE A 29 0.26 0.31 20.34
N ASN A 30 1.52 0.35 20.73
CA ASN A 30 2.64 -0.07 19.89
C ASN A 30 2.47 -1.54 19.45
N ASN A 31 2.21 -2.44 20.40
CA ASN A 31 2.00 -3.85 20.12
C ASN A 31 0.73 -4.08 19.26
N LEU A 32 -0.33 -3.30 19.48
CA LEU A 32 -1.56 -3.37 18.68
C LEU A 32 -1.28 -2.98 17.23
N PHE A 33 -0.61 -1.85 16.98
CA PHE A 33 -0.29 -1.40 15.63
C PHE A 33 0.69 -2.34 14.92
N MET A 34 1.69 -2.88 15.62
CA MET A 34 2.58 -3.92 15.08
C MET A 34 1.79 -5.15 14.65
N SER A 35 0.86 -5.62 15.50
CA SER A 35 0.00 -6.77 15.19
C SER A 35 -0.89 -6.52 13.97
N ILE A 36 -1.39 -5.29 13.78
CA ILE A 36 -2.16 -4.91 12.58
C ILE A 36 -1.25 -5.01 11.33
N ALA A 37 -0.04 -4.45 11.38
CA ALA A 37 0.89 -4.52 10.26
C ALA A 37 1.28 -5.98 9.92
N GLU A 38 1.42 -6.86 10.91
CA GLU A 38 1.65 -8.29 10.72
C GLU A 38 0.45 -8.96 10.03
N GLN A 39 -0.79 -8.65 10.45
CA GLN A 39 -2.00 -9.18 9.83
C GLN A 39 -2.16 -8.71 8.38
N MET A 40 -1.81 -7.46 8.08
CA MET A 40 -1.71 -6.96 6.70
C MET A 40 -0.77 -7.85 5.88
N GLY A 41 0.43 -8.13 6.41
CA GLY A 41 1.40 -9.00 5.75
C GLY A 41 0.90 -10.42 5.52
N TYR A 42 0.24 -11.03 6.49
CA TYR A 42 -0.38 -12.36 6.32
C TYR A 42 -1.48 -12.35 5.26
N THR A 43 -2.29 -11.29 5.22
CA THR A 43 -3.33 -11.16 4.19
C THR A 43 -2.70 -11.03 2.81
N LEU A 44 -1.68 -10.19 2.66
CA LEU A 44 -0.97 -10.01 1.39
C LEU A 44 -0.34 -11.32 0.92
N GLN A 45 0.40 -12.01 1.78
CA GLN A 45 1.04 -13.30 1.46
C GLN A 45 0.02 -14.35 0.99
N ASN A 46 -1.12 -14.46 1.68
CA ASN A 46 -2.10 -15.49 1.40
C ASN A 46 -2.96 -15.21 0.17
N THR A 47 -3.13 -13.96 -0.22
CA THR A 47 -3.99 -13.53 -1.34
C THR A 47 -3.23 -13.20 -2.61
N ALA A 48 -1.92 -12.90 -2.52
CA ALA A 48 -1.07 -12.62 -3.68
C ALA A 48 -0.91 -13.84 -4.60
N LEU A 49 -0.68 -13.55 -5.88
CA LEU A 49 -0.48 -14.57 -6.92
C LEU A 49 1.00 -14.80 -7.22
N SER A 50 1.82 -13.75 -7.20
CA SER A 50 3.23 -13.85 -7.58
C SER A 50 4.08 -14.60 -6.55
N VAL A 51 5.10 -15.31 -7.06
CA VAL A 51 6.09 -16.02 -6.24
C VAL A 51 6.88 -15.05 -5.34
N ASN A 52 7.17 -13.84 -5.83
CA ASN A 52 7.92 -12.85 -5.08
C ASN A 52 7.20 -12.46 -3.79
N VAL A 53 5.92 -12.15 -3.88
CA VAL A 53 5.11 -11.78 -2.70
C VAL A 53 4.79 -13.01 -1.86
N LYS A 54 4.29 -14.07 -2.48
CA LYS A 54 3.71 -15.22 -1.78
C LYS A 54 4.75 -16.13 -1.12
N GLU A 55 5.88 -16.40 -1.80
CA GLU A 55 6.87 -17.37 -1.36
C GLU A 55 8.16 -16.72 -0.87
N ARG A 56 8.64 -15.68 -1.56
CA ARG A 56 9.86 -14.97 -1.18
C ARG A 56 9.62 -13.92 -0.09
N LEU A 57 8.35 -13.57 0.18
CA LEU A 57 7.94 -12.55 1.15
C LEU A 57 8.57 -11.19 0.86
N ASP A 58 8.73 -10.87 -0.44
CA ASP A 58 9.35 -9.63 -0.89
C ASP A 58 8.32 -8.50 -0.89
N PHE A 59 7.90 -8.14 0.31
CA PHE A 59 6.94 -7.09 0.57
C PHE A 59 7.14 -6.48 1.96
N SER A 60 6.48 -5.36 2.22
CA SER A 60 6.40 -4.72 3.53
C SER A 60 5.05 -4.06 3.75
N CYS A 61 4.54 -4.15 4.98
CA CYS A 61 3.32 -3.48 5.42
C CYS A 61 3.63 -2.58 6.61
N ALA A 62 3.04 -1.39 6.63
CA ALA A 62 3.29 -0.40 7.66
C ALA A 62 2.11 0.55 7.85
N ILE A 63 2.06 1.20 9.01
CA ILE A 63 1.08 2.21 9.40
C ILE A 63 1.80 3.53 9.60
N PHE A 64 1.23 4.61 9.08
CA PHE A 64 1.77 5.96 9.11
C PHE A 64 0.76 6.92 9.71
N ASP A 65 1.23 7.95 10.41
CA ASP A 65 0.36 9.03 10.87
C ASP A 65 -0.21 9.87 9.72
N ALA A 66 -1.10 10.79 10.03
CA ALA A 66 -1.73 11.67 9.04
C ALA A 66 -0.72 12.55 8.27
N GLY A 67 0.51 12.71 8.76
CA GLY A 67 1.61 13.44 8.10
C GLY A 67 2.58 12.53 7.32
N GLY A 68 2.34 11.21 7.28
CA GLY A 68 3.21 10.24 6.59
C GLY A 68 4.45 9.82 7.38
N SER A 69 4.47 10.02 8.71
CA SER A 69 5.53 9.49 9.57
C SER A 69 5.20 8.06 10.01
N LEU A 70 6.19 7.19 10.03
CA LEU A 70 6.02 5.79 10.41
C LEU A 70 5.57 5.66 11.87
N ILE A 71 4.45 4.98 12.12
CA ILE A 71 3.96 4.63 13.45
C ILE A 71 4.40 3.21 13.81
N ALA A 72 4.13 2.25 12.94
CA ALA A 72 4.43 0.85 13.16
C ALA A 72 4.64 0.10 11.85
N ASN A 73 5.44 -0.95 11.91
CA ASN A 73 5.68 -1.86 10.79
C ASN A 73 5.84 -3.28 11.30
N ALA A 74 5.51 -4.25 10.46
CA ALA A 74 5.86 -5.65 10.70
C ALA A 74 7.36 -5.91 10.38
N PRO A 75 7.94 -7.01 10.88
CA PRO A 75 9.33 -7.38 10.60
C PRO A 75 9.50 -7.93 9.18
N HIS A 76 9.24 -7.08 8.18
CA HIS A 76 9.35 -7.37 6.75
C HIS A 76 10.68 -6.85 6.18
N MET A 77 10.71 -6.58 4.86
CA MET A 77 11.91 -6.13 4.14
C MET A 77 12.39 -4.75 4.61
N PRO A 78 13.54 -4.62 5.30
CA PRO A 78 13.97 -3.33 5.88
C PRO A 78 14.18 -2.23 4.84
N VAL A 79 14.63 -2.56 3.63
CA VAL A 79 14.87 -1.58 2.56
C VAL A 79 13.57 -0.90 2.10
N HIS A 80 12.45 -1.59 2.12
CA HIS A 80 11.16 -1.01 1.81
C HIS A 80 10.72 0.02 2.86
N LEU A 81 10.85 -0.34 4.13
CA LEU A 81 10.36 0.45 5.26
C LEU A 81 11.00 1.83 5.34
N GLY A 82 12.29 1.94 5.03
CA GLY A 82 13.03 3.20 5.08
C GLY A 82 12.52 4.26 4.09
N SER A 83 11.83 3.87 3.02
CA SER A 83 11.35 4.76 1.96
C SER A 83 9.82 4.88 1.86
N MET A 84 9.05 3.99 2.49
CA MET A 84 7.58 4.00 2.37
C MET A 84 6.93 5.28 2.92
N GLY A 85 7.54 5.94 3.91
CA GLY A 85 7.09 7.24 4.39
C GLY A 85 7.09 8.32 3.29
N GLU A 86 8.08 8.28 2.37
CA GLU A 86 8.09 9.19 1.22
C GLU A 86 6.96 8.89 0.25
N SER A 87 6.57 7.61 0.07
CA SER A 87 5.41 7.25 -0.75
C SER A 87 4.13 7.88 -0.20
N VAL A 88 3.91 7.80 1.12
CA VAL A 88 2.74 8.42 1.77
C VAL A 88 2.77 9.94 1.62
N ARG A 89 3.94 10.58 1.84
CA ARG A 89 4.09 12.03 1.66
C ARG A 89 3.91 12.48 0.21
N ALA A 90 4.33 11.68 -0.77
CA ALA A 90 4.09 11.95 -2.18
C ALA A 90 2.59 11.92 -2.51
N VAL A 91 1.86 10.92 -2.02
CA VAL A 91 0.40 10.85 -2.17
C VAL A 91 -0.28 12.07 -1.55
N LEU A 92 0.10 12.44 -0.32
CA LEU A 92 -0.44 13.63 0.36
C LEU A 92 -0.22 14.90 -0.44
N ARG A 93 1.01 15.15 -0.87
CA ARG A 93 1.40 16.37 -1.61
C ARG A 93 0.69 16.48 -2.94
N ASP A 94 0.70 15.40 -3.72
CA ASP A 94 0.22 15.43 -5.10
C ASP A 94 -1.31 15.39 -5.21
N ASN A 95 -1.97 14.96 -4.11
CA ASN A 95 -3.43 14.87 -4.02
C ASN A 95 -4.03 15.77 -2.93
N GLU A 96 -3.36 16.87 -2.57
CA GLU A 96 -3.83 17.81 -1.56
C GLU A 96 -5.27 18.27 -1.84
N GLY A 97 -6.16 18.15 -0.85
CA GLY A 97 -7.57 18.51 -0.95
C GLY A 97 -8.44 17.60 -1.84
N LYS A 98 -7.90 16.47 -2.34
CA LYS A 98 -8.62 15.52 -3.21
C LYS A 98 -8.74 14.12 -2.62
N ILE A 99 -8.07 13.86 -1.49
CA ILE A 99 -8.10 12.56 -0.83
C ILE A 99 -9.40 12.44 -0.05
N GLY A 100 -10.18 11.41 -0.33
CA GLY A 100 -11.47 11.16 0.31
C GLY A 100 -11.59 9.75 0.91
N PRO A 101 -12.65 9.54 1.73
CA PRO A 101 -12.96 8.20 2.25
C PRO A 101 -13.17 7.18 1.13
N GLY A 102 -12.54 6.02 1.26
CA GLY A 102 -12.62 4.94 0.27
C GLY A 102 -11.65 5.08 -0.90
N ASP A 103 -10.75 6.06 -0.88
CA ASP A 103 -9.68 6.19 -1.87
C ASP A 103 -8.50 5.26 -1.54
N SER A 104 -7.79 4.83 -2.59
CA SER A 104 -6.46 4.21 -2.47
C SER A 104 -5.61 4.62 -3.67
N TYR A 105 -4.33 4.81 -3.43
CA TYR A 105 -3.38 5.29 -4.42
C TYR A 105 -2.28 4.27 -4.65
N VAL A 106 -1.77 4.22 -5.88
CA VAL A 106 -0.66 3.33 -6.25
C VAL A 106 0.43 4.13 -6.95
N LEU A 107 1.68 3.83 -6.60
CA LEU A 107 2.87 4.49 -7.16
C LEU A 107 4.08 3.57 -7.14
N ASN A 108 5.02 3.84 -8.06
CA ASN A 108 6.34 3.20 -8.08
C ASN A 108 7.47 4.16 -8.51
N ASN A 109 7.15 5.41 -8.88
CA ASN A 109 8.13 6.36 -9.40
C ASN A 109 9.26 6.64 -8.40
N PRO A 110 10.54 6.27 -8.67
CA PRO A 110 11.66 6.50 -7.77
C PRO A 110 11.99 7.97 -7.54
N TYR A 111 11.55 8.86 -8.42
CA TYR A 111 11.74 10.31 -8.29
C TYR A 111 10.59 10.97 -7.52
N ASN A 112 9.53 10.22 -7.22
CA ASN A 112 8.34 10.73 -6.53
C ASN A 112 7.76 9.69 -5.54
N GLY A 113 8.51 9.36 -4.51
CA GLY A 113 8.08 8.53 -3.38
C GLY A 113 8.27 7.03 -3.56
N GLY A 114 8.64 6.54 -4.74
CA GLY A 114 9.01 5.14 -4.97
C GLY A 114 10.49 4.84 -4.71
N THR A 115 10.92 3.63 -5.05
CA THR A 115 12.33 3.18 -4.97
C THR A 115 12.85 2.69 -6.30
N HIS A 116 12.28 1.62 -6.83
CA HIS A 116 12.50 1.16 -8.21
C HIS A 116 11.16 0.60 -8.74
N LEU A 117 11.03 0.51 -10.06
CA LEU A 117 9.72 0.31 -10.68
C LEU A 117 8.98 -0.97 -10.23
N PRO A 118 9.65 -2.13 -10.02
CA PRO A 118 8.97 -3.33 -9.53
C PRO A 118 8.39 -3.20 -8.11
N ASP A 119 8.88 -2.28 -7.28
CA ASP A 119 8.40 -2.06 -5.91
C ASP A 119 7.14 -1.20 -5.91
N ILE A 120 6.02 -1.80 -6.28
CA ILE A 120 4.75 -1.09 -6.31
C ILE A 120 4.20 -0.89 -4.90
N THR A 121 3.90 0.37 -4.56
CA THR A 121 3.36 0.75 -3.25
C THR A 121 1.89 1.13 -3.38
N VAL A 122 1.04 0.54 -2.55
CA VAL A 122 -0.37 0.92 -2.39
C VAL A 122 -0.53 1.64 -1.06
N VAL A 123 -1.11 2.84 -1.09
CA VAL A 123 -1.35 3.72 0.06
C VAL A 123 -2.84 3.94 0.22
N THR A 124 -3.38 3.66 1.39
CA THR A 124 -4.80 3.81 1.70
C THR A 124 -4.99 4.69 2.93
N PRO A 125 -5.67 5.84 2.82
CA PRO A 125 -6.03 6.68 3.95
C PRO A 125 -7.15 6.02 4.77
N VAL A 126 -7.05 6.12 6.08
CA VAL A 126 -8.10 5.70 7.02
C VAL A 126 -8.70 6.94 7.65
N PHE A 127 -10.00 7.09 7.48
CA PHE A 127 -10.75 8.26 7.94
C PHE A 127 -11.52 7.96 9.23
N GLU A 128 -11.61 8.97 10.09
CA GLU A 128 -12.65 9.09 11.12
C GLU A 128 -13.46 10.34 10.81
N ALA A 129 -14.74 10.16 10.50
CA ALA A 129 -15.59 11.21 9.91
C ALA A 129 -14.92 11.77 8.62
N ASP A 130 -14.60 13.06 8.60
CA ASP A 130 -14.00 13.75 7.44
C ASP A 130 -12.50 13.99 7.60
N GLU A 131 -11.86 13.46 8.66
CA GLU A 131 -10.44 13.66 8.94
C GLU A 131 -9.63 12.37 8.68
N ILE A 132 -8.45 12.53 8.08
CA ILE A 132 -7.50 11.42 7.94
C ILE A 132 -6.91 11.12 9.32
N LEU A 133 -7.18 9.93 9.84
CA LEU A 133 -6.67 9.48 11.12
C LEU A 133 -5.24 8.94 10.99
N PHE A 134 -5.01 8.10 9.98
CA PHE A 134 -3.71 7.51 9.65
C PHE A 134 -3.73 6.95 8.23
N PHE A 135 -2.58 6.48 7.76
CA PHE A 135 -2.46 5.73 6.51
C PHE A 135 -1.99 4.31 6.78
N VAL A 136 -2.51 3.37 6.01
CA VAL A 136 -1.92 2.05 5.86
C VAL A 136 -1.28 1.95 4.48
N ALA A 137 -0.13 1.31 4.39
CA ALA A 137 0.54 1.11 3.12
C ALA A 137 1.22 -0.24 3.05
N CYS A 138 1.18 -0.85 1.89
CA CYS A 138 1.97 -2.04 1.58
C CYS A 138 2.75 -1.82 0.27
N ARG A 139 3.98 -2.33 0.25
CA ARG A 139 4.85 -2.36 -0.93
C ARG A 139 5.16 -3.80 -1.25
N GLY A 140 4.93 -4.20 -2.50
CA GLY A 140 5.25 -5.53 -2.99
C GLY A 140 6.17 -5.45 -4.20
N HIS A 141 7.17 -6.34 -4.27
CA HIS A 141 8.04 -6.49 -5.42
C HIS A 141 7.36 -7.34 -6.50
N HIS A 142 6.79 -6.69 -7.52
CA HIS A 142 6.17 -7.37 -8.66
C HIS A 142 7.24 -8.03 -9.54
N PRO A 143 7.04 -9.27 -10.05
CA PRO A 143 8.05 -9.98 -10.82
C PRO A 143 8.43 -9.32 -12.14
N ASP A 144 7.48 -8.61 -12.75
CA ASP A 144 7.68 -7.90 -14.01
C ASP A 144 6.69 -6.73 -14.13
N VAL A 145 7.21 -5.55 -14.37
CA VAL A 145 6.42 -4.34 -14.66
C VAL A 145 6.77 -3.78 -16.03
N GLY A 146 7.24 -4.62 -16.96
CA GLY A 146 7.67 -4.22 -18.30
C GLY A 146 9.18 -3.97 -18.39
N GLY A 147 9.55 -3.04 -19.24
CA GLY A 147 10.95 -2.75 -19.54
C GLY A 147 11.55 -3.61 -20.65
N LYS A 148 12.76 -3.27 -21.10
CA LYS A 148 13.48 -3.96 -22.20
C LYS A 148 13.70 -5.45 -21.91
N THR A 149 14.01 -5.78 -20.64
CA THR A 149 14.29 -7.14 -20.20
C THR A 149 13.28 -7.62 -19.17
N PRO A 150 12.99 -8.94 -19.12
CA PRO A 150 12.20 -9.50 -18.03
C PRO A 150 12.80 -9.19 -16.66
N GLY A 151 11.93 -8.94 -15.67
CA GLY A 151 12.35 -8.59 -14.32
C GLY A 151 12.70 -7.11 -14.13
N SER A 152 12.47 -6.26 -15.15
CA SER A 152 12.52 -4.80 -15.04
C SER A 152 13.82 -4.22 -14.48
N ALA A 153 14.97 -4.81 -14.86
CA ALA A 153 16.29 -4.36 -14.43
C ALA A 153 17.35 -4.53 -15.56
N PRO A 154 17.17 -3.87 -16.73
CA PRO A 154 18.14 -3.93 -17.80
C PRO A 154 19.45 -3.22 -17.41
N PRO A 155 20.62 -3.84 -17.60
CA PRO A 155 21.90 -3.28 -17.18
C PRO A 155 22.36 -2.10 -18.05
N ASP A 156 21.75 -1.91 -19.20
CA ASP A 156 22.07 -0.89 -20.22
C ASP A 156 20.97 0.16 -20.39
N SER A 157 20.06 0.29 -19.43
CA SER A 157 19.03 1.31 -19.45
C SER A 157 19.65 2.73 -19.32
N ALA A 158 19.18 3.64 -20.15
CA ALA A 158 19.53 5.05 -20.12
C ALA A 158 18.34 5.92 -19.72
N HIS A 159 17.15 5.40 -19.84
CA HIS A 159 15.89 6.07 -19.52
C HIS A 159 14.99 5.15 -18.69
N ILE A 160 14.18 5.74 -17.81
CA ILE A 160 13.36 4.98 -16.86
C ILE A 160 12.30 4.11 -17.56
N GLU A 161 11.78 4.54 -18.70
CA GLU A 161 10.81 3.79 -19.51
C GLU A 161 11.40 2.47 -20.03
N GLU A 162 12.72 2.36 -20.10
CA GLU A 162 13.42 1.14 -20.47
C GLU A 162 13.44 0.11 -19.34
N GLU A 163 13.25 0.55 -18.10
CA GLU A 163 13.22 -0.30 -16.91
C GLU A 163 11.81 -0.83 -16.60
N GLY A 164 10.76 -0.15 -17.05
CA GLY A 164 9.39 -0.62 -16.85
C GLY A 164 8.35 0.49 -16.89
N VAL A 165 7.13 0.12 -16.54
CA VAL A 165 5.98 1.03 -16.47
C VAL A 165 6.11 1.94 -15.26
N LEU A 166 6.03 3.25 -15.49
CA LEU A 166 6.03 4.28 -14.45
C LEU A 166 4.60 4.58 -14.00
N ILE A 167 4.35 4.49 -12.70
CA ILE A 167 3.05 4.76 -12.08
C ILE A 167 3.19 5.99 -11.18
N GLU A 168 2.48 7.05 -11.56
CA GLU A 168 2.51 8.36 -10.90
C GLU A 168 1.26 8.55 -10.03
N ASN A 169 1.32 8.24 -8.74
CA ASN A 169 0.22 8.47 -7.78
C ASN A 169 -1.19 8.20 -8.35
N PHE A 170 -1.33 7.07 -9.08
CA PHE A 170 -2.59 6.71 -9.70
C PHE A 170 -3.63 6.39 -8.62
N LYS A 171 -4.82 7.02 -8.70
CA LYS A 171 -5.94 6.70 -7.82
C LYS A 171 -6.51 5.34 -8.23
N LEU A 172 -6.11 4.28 -7.55
CA LEU A 172 -6.46 2.89 -7.85
C LEU A 172 -7.89 2.55 -7.42
N VAL A 173 -8.32 3.12 -6.28
CA VAL A 173 -9.70 3.07 -5.81
C VAL A 173 -10.18 4.50 -5.65
N ASP A 174 -11.33 4.84 -6.22
CA ASP A 174 -11.97 6.14 -6.15
C ASP A 174 -13.32 6.00 -5.45
N ALA A 175 -13.41 6.55 -4.24
CA ALA A 175 -14.61 6.47 -3.39
C ALA A 175 -15.20 5.05 -3.31
N GLY A 176 -14.34 4.04 -3.10
CA GLY A 176 -14.72 2.63 -3.01
C GLY A 176 -14.86 1.90 -4.34
N THR A 177 -14.69 2.58 -5.48
CA THR A 177 -14.75 1.97 -6.81
C THR A 177 -13.36 1.60 -7.31
N TYR A 178 -13.09 0.32 -7.51
CA TYR A 178 -11.81 -0.17 -8.03
C TYR A 178 -11.69 0.11 -9.54
N ARG A 179 -10.65 0.83 -9.93
CA ARG A 179 -10.40 1.30 -11.30
C ARG A 179 -9.46 0.34 -12.04
N GLU A 180 -9.88 -0.93 -12.12
CA GLU A 180 -9.06 -2.00 -12.70
C GLU A 180 -8.74 -1.79 -14.18
N ALA A 181 -9.77 -1.44 -14.97
CA ALA A 181 -9.60 -1.30 -16.41
C ALA A 181 -8.56 -0.23 -16.76
N GLU A 182 -8.63 0.91 -16.07
CA GLU A 182 -7.67 1.99 -16.25
C GLU A 182 -6.26 1.60 -15.75
N MET A 183 -6.16 0.80 -14.68
CA MET A 183 -4.88 0.30 -14.21
C MET A 183 -4.26 -0.68 -15.22
N VAL A 184 -5.06 -1.53 -15.86
CA VAL A 184 -4.62 -2.41 -16.95
C VAL A 184 -4.10 -1.56 -18.12
N GLU A 185 -4.79 -0.49 -18.49
CA GLU A 185 -4.32 0.45 -19.52
C GLU A 185 -2.96 1.05 -19.15
N VAL A 186 -2.76 1.52 -17.92
CA VAL A 186 -1.47 2.02 -17.44
C VAL A 186 -0.36 0.99 -17.59
N LEU A 187 -0.63 -0.29 -17.27
CA LEU A 187 0.36 -1.38 -17.37
C LEU A 187 0.66 -1.78 -18.81
N GLN A 188 -0.26 -1.55 -19.75
CA GLN A 188 -0.17 -2.00 -21.14
C GLN A 188 0.14 -0.88 -22.13
N ASP A 189 -0.22 0.38 -21.84
CA ASP A 189 0.04 1.54 -22.71
C ASP A 189 1.41 2.18 -22.39
N ALA A 190 2.47 1.40 -22.53
CA ALA A 190 3.84 1.82 -22.30
C ALA A 190 4.75 1.37 -23.45
N LEU A 191 5.91 2.03 -23.62
CA LEU A 191 6.89 1.67 -24.64
C LEU A 191 7.35 0.20 -24.51
N TYR A 192 7.48 -0.27 -23.27
CA TYR A 192 7.79 -1.65 -22.90
C TYR A 192 6.78 -2.10 -21.84
N PRO A 193 5.60 -2.59 -22.25
CA PRO A 193 4.52 -2.90 -21.32
C PRO A 193 4.83 -4.09 -20.39
N ALA A 194 4.09 -4.18 -19.30
CA ALA A 194 4.13 -5.33 -18.41
C ALA A 194 3.74 -6.62 -19.16
N ARG A 195 4.56 -7.66 -19.04
CA ARG A 195 4.38 -8.94 -19.78
C ARG A 195 3.22 -9.77 -19.23
N ASN A 196 2.91 -9.60 -17.97
CA ASN A 196 1.81 -10.29 -17.29
C ASN A 196 0.99 -9.31 -16.42
N ALA A 197 0.26 -8.40 -17.08
CA ALA A 197 -0.58 -7.42 -16.40
C ALA A 197 -1.64 -8.09 -15.50
N GLU A 198 -2.15 -9.27 -15.86
CA GLU A 198 -3.11 -10.03 -15.05
C GLU A 198 -2.52 -10.39 -13.66
N GLN A 199 -1.26 -10.83 -13.62
CA GLN A 199 -0.57 -11.10 -12.37
C GLN A 199 -0.35 -9.83 -11.56
N ASN A 200 0.02 -8.71 -12.20
CA ASN A 200 0.17 -7.42 -11.52
C ASN A 200 -1.16 -6.97 -10.88
N ILE A 201 -2.27 -7.10 -11.60
CA ILE A 201 -3.61 -6.76 -11.10
C ILE A 201 -4.01 -7.67 -9.92
N ALA A 202 -3.71 -8.97 -9.99
CA ALA A 202 -3.97 -9.89 -8.89
C ALA A 202 -3.18 -9.51 -7.62
N ASP A 203 -1.90 -9.15 -7.76
CA ASP A 203 -1.07 -8.71 -6.64
C ASP A 203 -1.51 -7.33 -6.11
N LEU A 204 -1.94 -6.40 -6.98
CA LEU A 204 -2.54 -5.12 -6.55
C LEU A 204 -3.83 -5.32 -5.76
N ARG A 205 -4.69 -6.27 -6.17
CA ARG A 205 -5.89 -6.65 -5.39
C ARG A 205 -5.51 -7.21 -4.02
N ALA A 206 -4.44 -8.02 -3.95
CA ALA A 206 -3.92 -8.55 -2.69
C ALA A 206 -3.38 -7.43 -1.79
N GLN A 207 -2.68 -6.44 -2.36
CA GLN A 207 -2.21 -5.26 -1.64
C GLN A 207 -3.38 -4.39 -1.11
N LEU A 208 -4.44 -4.21 -1.91
CA LEU A 208 -5.66 -3.52 -1.45
C LEU A 208 -6.36 -4.29 -0.32
N ALA A 209 -6.41 -5.63 -0.41
CA ALA A 209 -7.03 -6.47 0.62
C ALA A 209 -6.22 -6.48 1.93
N ALA A 210 -4.91 -6.22 1.85
CA ALA A 210 -4.03 -6.11 3.01
C ALA A 210 -4.18 -4.76 3.73
N ASN A 211 -4.45 -3.69 2.98
CA ASN A 211 -4.66 -2.34 3.49
C ASN A 211 -6.08 -2.13 4.04
#